data_666dffa591849113136c7942808a72f8
#
_entry.id   666dffa591849113136c7942808a72f8
#
_cell.length_a   1.000
_cell.length_b   1.000
_cell.length_c   1.000
_cell.angle_alpha   90.00
_cell.angle_beta   90.00
_cell.angle_gamma   90.00
#
_symmetry.space_group_name_H-M   'P 1'
#
loop_
_entity.id
_entity.type
_entity.pdbx_description
1 polymer ?
#
loop_
_entity_poly.entity_id
_entity_poly.type
_entity_poly.pdbx_seq_one_letter_code
_entity_poly.pdbx_strand_id
1 'polypeptide(L)'
;MTDTSGLPSLAIEGRVATITFQRPDVANRLGPDDLDEIHRHIETVNASEALVLRIRGTGKYFCSGFDIGKLAAGQRGSGFEELVNAVEDCRPVTIAALNGGVYGGGTDLALACDFRVGVPT
;
A
#
# COMPACT_ATOMS: atom_id res chain seq x y z
N MET A 1 -17.36 -11.67 -13.46
CA MET A 1 -17.21 -10.27 -12.99
C MET A 1 -16.22 -10.21 -11.85
N THR A 2 -15.27 -9.32 -11.92
CA THR A 2 -14.27 -9.19 -10.88
C THR A 2 -14.82 -8.30 -9.77
N ASP A 3 -14.77 -8.80 -8.55
CA ASP A 3 -15.14 -8.00 -7.38
C ASP A 3 -13.98 -7.11 -7.02
N THR A 4 -14.16 -5.80 -7.20
CA THR A 4 -13.12 -4.82 -6.88
C THR A 4 -13.30 -4.20 -5.50
N SER A 5 -14.33 -4.64 -4.75
CA SER A 5 -14.55 -4.11 -3.40
C SER A 5 -13.37 -4.52 -2.51
N GLY A 6 -12.85 -3.60 -1.73
CA GLY A 6 -11.72 -3.84 -0.84
C GLY A 6 -10.36 -3.70 -1.49
N LEU A 7 -10.25 -3.63 -2.81
CA LEU A 7 -8.95 -3.36 -3.44
C LEU A 7 -8.47 -1.96 -3.09
N PRO A 8 -7.15 -1.76 -2.98
CA PRO A 8 -6.61 -0.42 -2.75
C PRO A 8 -7.02 0.53 -3.85
N SER A 9 -7.42 1.73 -3.48
CA SER A 9 -7.85 2.74 -4.44
C SER A 9 -6.72 3.73 -4.73
N LEU A 10 -6.83 4.42 -5.85
CA LEU A 10 -5.91 5.49 -6.23
C LEU A 10 -6.72 6.74 -6.55
N ALA A 11 -6.30 7.86 -5.99
CA ALA A 11 -6.83 9.17 -6.34
C ALA A 11 -5.65 10.10 -6.62
N ILE A 12 -5.72 10.86 -7.70
CA ILE A 12 -4.71 11.86 -8.02
C ILE A 12 -5.39 13.22 -8.06
N GLU A 13 -4.97 14.10 -7.17
CA GLU A 13 -5.50 15.44 -7.08
C GLU A 13 -4.34 16.42 -7.18
N GLY A 14 -4.26 17.11 -8.31
CA GLY A 14 -3.14 18.01 -8.55
C GLY A 14 -1.83 17.24 -8.59
N ARG A 15 -0.92 17.58 -7.69
CA ARG A 15 0.41 16.97 -7.62
C ARG A 15 0.52 15.89 -6.55
N VAL A 16 -0.60 15.50 -5.93
CA VAL A 16 -0.61 14.48 -4.88
C VAL A 16 -1.41 13.27 -5.33
N ALA A 17 -0.78 12.11 -5.32
CA ALA A 17 -1.44 10.84 -5.54
C ALA A 17 -1.64 10.16 -4.17
N THR A 18 -2.75 9.49 -3.97
CA THR A 18 -3.03 8.80 -2.73
C THR A 18 -3.51 7.38 -3.02
N ILE A 19 -2.82 6.41 -2.45
CA ILE A 19 -3.26 5.01 -2.44
C ILE A 19 -3.87 4.74 -1.07
N THR A 20 -5.10 4.23 -1.04
CA THR A 20 -5.82 3.96 0.20
C THR A 20 -6.14 2.48 0.31
N PHE A 21 -5.69 1.85 1.40
CA PHE A 21 -6.05 0.46 1.68
C PHE A 21 -7.48 0.41 2.20
N GLN A 22 -8.25 -0.55 1.74
CA GLN A 22 -9.69 -0.57 1.98
C GLN A 22 -10.21 -1.88 2.54
N ARG A 23 -9.42 -2.53 3.41
CA ARG A 23 -9.85 -3.74 4.10
C ARG A 23 -9.79 -3.57 5.62
N PRO A 24 -10.52 -2.57 6.16
CA PRO A 24 -10.44 -2.28 7.60
C PRO A 24 -10.89 -3.46 8.48
N ASP A 25 -11.77 -4.32 7.98
CA ASP A 25 -12.28 -5.47 8.73
C ASP A 25 -11.20 -6.51 9.03
N VAL A 26 -10.12 -6.51 8.25
CA VAL A 26 -8.99 -7.42 8.45
C VAL A 26 -7.71 -6.64 8.65
N ALA A 27 -7.81 -5.47 9.27
CA ALA A 27 -6.65 -4.63 9.60
C ALA A 27 -5.80 -4.29 8.38
N ASN A 28 -6.44 -4.12 7.22
CA ASN A 28 -5.80 -3.83 5.94
C ASN A 28 -4.73 -4.85 5.56
N ARG A 29 -5.01 -6.13 5.87
CA ARG A 29 -4.16 -7.23 5.42
C ARG A 29 -4.22 -7.33 3.91
N LEU A 30 -3.07 -7.47 3.27
CA LEU A 30 -2.95 -7.47 1.82
C LEU A 30 -2.85 -8.88 1.26
N GLY A 31 -3.72 -9.19 0.30
CA GLY A 31 -3.65 -10.43 -0.46
C GLY A 31 -2.98 -10.21 -1.82
N PRO A 32 -2.81 -11.27 -2.61
CA PRO A 32 -2.16 -11.16 -3.93
C PRO A 32 -2.82 -10.14 -4.86
N ASP A 33 -4.15 -10.08 -4.86
CA ASP A 33 -4.87 -9.13 -5.72
C ASP A 33 -4.60 -7.68 -5.30
N ASP A 34 -4.44 -7.46 -4.00
CA ASP A 34 -4.13 -6.14 -3.48
C ASP A 34 -2.73 -5.70 -3.93
N LEU A 35 -1.77 -6.63 -3.89
CA LEU A 35 -0.41 -6.34 -4.33
C LEU A 35 -0.37 -5.97 -5.83
N ASP A 36 -1.10 -6.73 -6.65
CA ASP A 36 -1.18 -6.45 -8.09
C ASP A 36 -1.79 -5.08 -8.35
N GLU A 37 -2.83 -4.75 -7.60
CA GLU A 37 -3.50 -3.45 -7.77
C GLU A 37 -2.60 -2.30 -7.36
N ILE A 38 -1.86 -2.46 -6.26
CA ILE A 38 -0.92 -1.43 -5.82
C ILE A 38 0.19 -1.22 -6.86
N HIS A 39 0.69 -2.31 -7.45
CA HIS A 39 1.69 -2.20 -8.52
C HIS A 39 1.15 -1.39 -9.70
N ARG A 40 -0.09 -1.66 -10.12
CA ARG A 40 -0.72 -0.90 -11.19
C ARG A 40 -0.84 0.57 -10.85
N HIS A 41 -1.20 0.87 -9.60
CA HIS A 41 -1.31 2.25 -9.13
C HIS A 41 0.04 2.95 -9.15
N ILE A 42 1.10 2.26 -8.72
CA ILE A 42 2.44 2.84 -8.72
C ILE A 42 2.89 3.16 -10.14
N GLU A 43 2.61 2.27 -11.09
CA GLU A 43 2.93 2.54 -12.50
C GLU A 43 2.19 3.77 -13.00
N THR A 44 0.92 3.91 -12.66
CA THR A 44 0.11 5.07 -13.04
C THR A 44 0.69 6.34 -12.43
N VAL A 45 1.06 6.28 -11.15
CA VAL A 45 1.62 7.43 -10.44
C VAL A 45 2.96 7.84 -11.05
N ASN A 46 3.83 6.86 -11.36
CA ASN A 46 5.12 7.15 -11.97
C ASN A 46 4.99 7.84 -13.33
N ALA A 47 3.94 7.53 -14.07
CA ALA A 47 3.68 8.12 -15.38
C ALA A 47 2.92 9.46 -15.27
N SER A 48 2.46 9.82 -14.10
CA SER A 48 1.70 11.04 -13.86
C SER A 48 2.62 12.21 -13.54
N GLU A 49 2.02 13.38 -13.30
CA GLU A 49 2.75 14.57 -12.87
C GLU A 49 2.78 14.71 -11.34
N ALA A 50 2.34 13.69 -10.61
CA ALA A 50 2.35 13.74 -9.15
C ALA A 50 3.77 13.90 -8.62
N LEU A 51 3.93 14.73 -7.62
CA LEU A 51 5.19 14.97 -6.93
C LEU A 51 5.26 14.21 -5.62
N VAL A 52 4.12 13.79 -5.10
CA VAL A 52 4.00 13.08 -3.83
C VAL A 52 3.07 11.90 -4.01
N LEU A 53 3.47 10.75 -3.50
CA LEU A 53 2.61 9.59 -3.34
C LEU A 53 2.38 9.37 -1.85
N ARG A 54 1.14 9.52 -1.42
CA ARG A 54 0.73 9.25 -0.06
C ARG A 54 0.07 7.88 0.00
N ILE A 55 0.47 7.06 0.95
CA ILE A 55 -0.15 5.75 1.19
C ILE A 55 -0.82 5.80 2.56
N ARG A 56 -2.08 5.44 2.63
CA ARG A 56 -2.85 5.48 3.87
C ARG A 56 -3.73 4.24 3.99
N GLY A 57 -4.15 3.95 5.22
CA GLY A 57 -5.11 2.89 5.48
C GLY A 57 -6.45 3.46 5.89
N THR A 58 -7.41 2.57 6.09
CA THR A 58 -8.73 2.90 6.62
C THR A 58 -8.93 2.16 7.93
N GLY A 59 -9.77 2.70 8.81
CA GLY A 59 -10.05 2.08 10.09
C GLY A 59 -8.94 2.29 11.10
N LYS A 60 -8.75 1.29 11.97
CA LYS A 60 -7.83 1.41 13.10
C LYS A 60 -6.38 1.12 12.77
N TYR A 61 -6.11 0.50 11.62
CA TYR A 61 -4.77 0.05 11.27
C TYR A 61 -4.34 0.63 9.95
N PHE A 62 -3.04 0.90 9.83
CA PHE A 62 -2.46 1.25 8.54
C PHE A 62 -2.42 0.01 7.66
N CYS A 63 -1.67 -0.99 8.10
CA CYS A 63 -1.52 -2.26 7.39
C CYS A 63 -0.96 -3.30 8.35
N SER A 64 -1.55 -4.49 8.35
CA SER A 64 -1.09 -5.58 9.22
C SER A 64 -0.19 -6.58 8.48
N GLY A 65 0.10 -6.35 7.19
CA GLY A 65 0.98 -7.21 6.42
C GLY A 65 0.25 -8.03 5.37
N PHE A 66 0.76 -9.26 5.11
CA PHE A 66 0.19 -10.11 4.07
C PHE A 66 -0.75 -11.13 4.59
N ASP A 67 -1.63 -11.59 3.69
CA ASP A 67 -2.39 -12.78 3.91
C ASP A 67 -1.48 -13.98 3.61
N ILE A 68 -0.80 -14.46 4.65
CA ILE A 68 0.16 -15.56 4.54
C ILE A 68 -0.52 -16.82 4.02
N GLY A 69 -1.78 -17.05 4.40
CA GLY A 69 -2.52 -18.21 3.93
C GLY A 69 -2.67 -18.25 2.41
N LYS A 70 -2.89 -17.11 1.81
CA LYS A 70 -3.01 -17.02 0.35
C LYS A 70 -1.65 -17.10 -0.33
N LEU A 71 -0.61 -16.57 0.30
CA LEU A 71 0.73 -16.60 -0.27
C LEU A 71 1.36 -17.98 -0.17
N ALA A 72 0.95 -18.79 0.80
CA ALA A 72 1.56 -20.09 1.04
C ALA A 72 1.26 -21.11 -0.06
N ALA A 73 0.25 -20.90 -0.88
CA ALA A 73 -0.18 -21.87 -1.90
C ALA A 73 0.70 -21.79 -3.15
N GLY A 74 1.99 -22.00 -2.99
CA GLY A 74 2.95 -21.99 -4.10
C GLY A 74 3.39 -20.61 -4.53
N GLN A 75 2.84 -19.58 -3.93
CA GLN A 75 3.30 -18.23 -4.20
C GLN A 75 4.27 -17.82 -3.11
N ARG A 76 5.49 -17.66 -3.48
CA ARG A 76 6.47 -17.12 -2.54
C ARG A 76 6.15 -15.66 -2.31
N GLY A 77 6.54 -15.12 -1.20
CA GLY A 77 6.32 -13.72 -0.90
C GLY A 77 7.04 -12.74 -1.83
N SER A 78 7.44 -13.20 -3.03
CA SER A 78 8.16 -12.38 -3.99
C SER A 78 7.37 -11.14 -4.41
N GLY A 79 6.06 -11.26 -4.53
CA GLY A 79 5.23 -10.11 -4.88
C GLY A 79 5.33 -8.98 -3.88
N PHE A 80 5.54 -9.32 -2.61
CA PHE A 80 5.69 -8.31 -1.58
C PHE A 80 7.02 -7.60 -1.64
N GLU A 81 8.08 -8.38 -1.78
CA GLU A 81 9.41 -7.81 -1.89
C GLU A 81 9.48 -6.87 -3.09
N GLU A 82 8.88 -7.29 -4.20
CA GLU A 82 8.77 -6.45 -5.38
C GLU A 82 7.99 -5.17 -5.09
N LEU A 83 6.93 -5.27 -4.30
CA LEU A 83 6.14 -4.10 -3.92
C LEU A 83 6.96 -3.13 -3.08
N VAL A 84 7.68 -3.62 -2.08
CA VAL A 84 8.55 -2.78 -1.26
C VAL A 84 9.56 -2.05 -2.13
N ASN A 85 10.17 -2.78 -3.07
CA ASN A 85 11.13 -2.19 -4.00
C ASN A 85 10.48 -1.14 -4.90
N ALA A 86 9.26 -1.40 -5.37
CA ALA A 86 8.55 -0.44 -6.22
C ALA A 86 8.24 0.86 -5.48
N VAL A 87 7.90 0.77 -4.20
CA VAL A 87 7.67 1.95 -3.38
C VAL A 87 8.97 2.72 -3.17
N GLU A 88 10.07 2.02 -2.86
CA GLU A 88 11.37 2.66 -2.69
C GLU A 88 11.82 3.37 -3.95
N ASP A 89 11.57 2.76 -5.11
CA ASP A 89 12.03 3.27 -6.40
C ASP A 89 11.04 4.23 -7.06
N CYS A 90 9.93 4.49 -6.41
CA CYS A 90 8.89 5.35 -6.95
C CYS A 90 9.43 6.75 -7.24
N ARG A 91 9.07 7.30 -8.40
CA ARG A 91 9.56 8.62 -8.80
C ARG A 91 9.17 9.74 -7.83
N PRO A 92 7.88 9.84 -7.42
CA PRO A 92 7.53 10.89 -6.46
C PRO A 92 8.09 10.62 -5.05
N VAL A 93 8.10 11.64 -4.23
CA VAL A 93 8.36 11.49 -2.80
C VAL A 93 7.24 10.66 -2.20
N THR A 94 7.56 9.69 -1.36
CA THR A 94 6.56 8.80 -0.77
C THR A 94 6.36 9.10 0.71
N ILE A 95 5.09 9.12 1.11
CA ILE A 95 4.70 9.38 2.50
C ILE A 95 3.77 8.27 2.95
N ALA A 96 4.12 7.60 4.04
CA ALA A 96 3.22 6.69 4.72
C ALA A 96 2.44 7.49 5.77
N ALA A 97 1.15 7.67 5.53
CA ALA A 97 0.27 8.36 6.49
C ALA A 97 -0.32 7.30 7.42
N LEU A 98 0.33 7.11 8.56
CA LEU A 98 0.01 6.04 9.50
C LEU A 98 -1.21 6.45 10.33
N ASN A 99 -2.36 5.88 9.99
CA ASN A 99 -3.61 6.15 10.69
C ASN A 99 -3.78 5.29 11.94
N GLY A 100 -2.86 4.36 12.18
CA GLY A 100 -2.94 3.45 13.31
C GLY A 100 -1.85 2.41 13.27
N GLY A 101 -2.14 1.22 13.78
CA GLY A 101 -1.16 0.16 13.93
C GLY A 101 -0.52 -0.31 12.64
N VAL A 102 0.74 -0.69 12.73
CA VAL A 102 1.54 -1.20 11.61
C VAL A 102 2.22 -2.47 12.10
N TYR A 103 2.00 -3.57 11.40
CA TYR A 103 2.53 -4.87 11.82
C TYR A 103 3.08 -5.65 10.64
N GLY A 104 4.03 -6.53 10.92
CA GLY A 104 4.57 -7.46 9.94
C GLY A 104 5.07 -6.75 8.68
N GLY A 105 4.64 -7.24 7.53
CA GLY A 105 4.99 -6.65 6.23
C GLY A 105 4.54 -5.22 6.05
N GLY A 106 3.51 -4.79 6.81
CA GLY A 106 3.09 -3.38 6.80
C GLY A 106 4.19 -2.46 7.30
N THR A 107 4.99 -2.93 8.25
CA THR A 107 6.15 -2.17 8.73
C THR A 107 7.18 -1.97 7.62
N ASP A 108 7.48 -3.04 6.87
CA ASP A 108 8.43 -2.95 5.77
C ASP A 108 7.94 -1.95 4.71
N LEU A 109 6.65 -1.97 4.42
CA LEU A 109 6.05 -1.06 3.45
C LEU A 109 6.19 0.39 3.94
N ALA A 110 5.89 0.64 5.21
CA ALA A 110 6.02 1.98 5.77
C ALA A 110 7.47 2.46 5.77
N LEU A 111 8.41 1.56 6.04
CA LEU A 111 9.84 1.90 6.04
C LEU A 111 10.38 2.15 4.63
N ALA A 112 9.73 1.60 3.61
CA ALA A 112 10.12 1.84 2.21
C ALA A 112 9.79 3.26 1.77
N CYS A 113 8.87 3.94 2.44
CA CYS A 113 8.51 5.32 2.12
C CYS A 113 9.59 6.28 2.60
N ASP A 114 9.70 7.42 1.93
CA ASP A 114 10.66 8.46 2.30
C ASP A 114 10.33 9.08 3.66
N PHE A 115 9.04 9.26 3.93
CA PHE A 115 8.59 9.86 5.19
C PHE A 115 7.45 9.06 5.78
N ARG A 116 7.31 9.12 7.09
CA ARG A 116 6.23 8.50 7.85
C ARG A 116 5.63 9.55 8.76
N VAL A 117 4.32 9.72 8.65
CA VAL A 117 3.59 10.66 9.50
C VAL A 117 2.57 9.84 10.28
N GLY A 118 2.70 9.84 11.60
CA GLY A 118 1.79 9.11 12.46
C GLY A 118 0.75 10.01 13.09
N VAL A 119 -0.32 9.39 13.60
CA VAL A 119 -1.32 10.11 14.36
C VAL A 119 -0.96 10.04 15.84
N PRO A 120 -1.27 11.09 16.61
CA PRO A 120 -1.08 11.04 18.07
C PRO A 120 -2.03 9.99 18.65
N THR A 121 -1.55 9.21 19.58
CA THR A 121 -2.39 8.23 20.28
C THR A 121 -3.06 8.85 21.47
#